data_a8b8426202e673f6f4ced5e4ff130ad5
#
_entry.id   a8b8426202e673f6f4ced5e4ff130ad5
#
_cell.length_a   1.000
_cell.length_b   1.000
_cell.length_c   1.000
_cell.angle_alpha   90.00
_cell.angle_beta   90.00
_cell.angle_gamma   90.00
#
_symmetry.space_group_name_H-M   'P 1'
#
loop_
_entity.id
_entity.type
_entity.pdbx_description
1 polymer ?
#
loop_
_entity_poly.entity_id
_entity_poly.type
_entity_poly.pdbx_seq_one_letter_code
_entity_poly.pdbx_strand_id
1 'polypeptide(L)'
;WSASLAAPPANAVIRRITNAHSSEPVAPCRGRFASIAIRAENLPADAGLQHLHVTVGSSFGAVTSIGEPDRTGTRLIHVDLPELEATGLLPVQLLWSVHPLCEPVSLRVIPPGPSVPRLIGIHRRPGTRAVTMTVEEVARPHELEVTVGGHAAAGLEYACIDPRPQRYDVSFDLPAQLGPGLHHVKASIGRRKLAPIPIEVA
;
A
#
# COMPACT_ATOMS: atom_id res chain seq x y z
N TRP A 1 -7.36 -6.52 -38.62
CA TRP A 1 -8.37 -5.46 -38.41
C TRP A 1 -8.09 -4.84 -37.05
N SER A 2 -7.20 -3.83 -37.02
CA SER A 2 -7.02 -2.97 -35.85
C SER A 2 -8.11 -1.90 -35.98
N ALA A 3 -9.20 -2.04 -35.23
CA ALA A 3 -10.09 -0.92 -35.00
C ALA A 3 -9.28 0.13 -34.23
N SER A 4 -8.92 1.22 -34.88
CA SER A 4 -8.41 2.40 -34.22
C SER A 4 -9.53 2.91 -33.31
N LEU A 5 -9.45 2.62 -32.00
CA LEU A 5 -10.34 3.22 -31.01
C LEU A 5 -10.08 4.72 -31.03
N ALA A 6 -10.98 5.47 -31.68
CA ALA A 6 -10.93 6.93 -31.63
C ALA A 6 -10.97 7.35 -30.16
N ALA A 7 -10.08 8.26 -29.78
CA ALA A 7 -10.08 8.79 -28.43
C ALA A 7 -11.46 9.41 -28.14
N PRO A 8 -12.08 9.11 -26.98
CA PRO A 8 -13.33 9.74 -26.60
C PRO A 8 -13.14 11.25 -26.38
N PRO A 9 -14.21 12.05 -26.45
CA PRO A 9 -14.11 13.49 -26.23
C PRO A 9 -13.60 13.79 -24.83
N ALA A 10 -12.75 14.81 -24.71
CA ALA A 10 -12.14 15.26 -23.45
C ALA A 10 -13.15 16.08 -22.63
N ASN A 11 -14.20 15.45 -22.11
CA ASN A 11 -15.28 16.08 -21.34
C ASN A 11 -15.45 15.51 -19.92
N ALA A 12 -14.54 14.64 -19.49
CA ALA A 12 -14.52 14.15 -18.12
C ALA A 12 -14.20 15.31 -17.14
N VAL A 13 -14.76 15.24 -15.94
CA VAL A 13 -14.55 16.23 -14.90
C VAL A 13 -14.17 15.57 -13.60
N ILE A 14 -13.00 15.89 -13.09
CA ILE A 14 -12.61 15.49 -11.73
C ILE A 14 -13.30 16.41 -10.73
N ARG A 15 -14.21 15.88 -9.93
CA ARG A 15 -14.96 16.62 -8.90
C ARG A 15 -14.22 16.70 -7.59
N ARG A 16 -13.52 15.64 -7.24
CA ARG A 16 -12.80 15.56 -5.96
C ARG A 16 -11.68 14.53 -6.03
N ILE A 17 -10.58 14.83 -5.36
CA ILE A 17 -9.48 13.91 -5.12
C ILE A 17 -9.25 13.87 -3.61
N THR A 18 -9.19 12.67 -3.03
CA THR A 18 -8.89 12.46 -1.62
C THR A 18 -7.92 11.30 -1.46
N ASN A 19 -7.26 11.23 -0.32
CA ASN A 19 -6.56 10.01 0.06
C ASN A 19 -7.57 8.87 0.23
N ALA A 20 -7.27 7.69 -0.29
CA ALA A 20 -8.19 6.56 -0.25
C ALA A 20 -8.40 5.99 1.17
N HIS A 21 -7.51 6.28 2.11
CA HIS A 21 -7.57 5.79 3.49
C HIS A 21 -8.12 6.82 4.47
N SER A 22 -7.71 8.10 4.36
CA SER A 22 -8.10 9.16 5.31
C SER A 22 -9.25 10.02 4.84
N SER A 23 -9.61 9.96 3.55
CA SER A 23 -10.58 10.86 2.89
C SER A 23 -10.18 12.35 2.89
N GLU A 24 -8.96 12.68 3.29
CA GLU A 24 -8.42 14.03 3.25
C GLU A 24 -7.91 14.40 1.84
N PRO A 25 -7.91 15.71 1.47
CA PRO A 25 -7.45 16.16 0.15
C PRO A 25 -5.92 16.24 0.04
N VAL A 26 -5.22 15.31 0.66
CA VAL A 26 -3.76 15.21 0.65
C VAL A 26 -3.33 13.75 0.54
N ALA A 27 -2.22 13.48 -0.13
CA ALA A 27 -1.65 12.15 -0.21
C ALA A 27 -0.16 12.17 0.11
N PRO A 28 0.39 11.15 0.80
CA PRO A 28 1.82 11.03 0.96
C PRO A 28 2.48 10.66 -0.37
N CYS A 29 3.72 11.14 -0.59
CA CYS A 29 4.44 10.88 -1.83
C CYS A 29 4.88 9.41 -1.98
N ARG A 30 4.84 8.61 -0.92
CA ARG A 30 5.21 7.19 -0.90
C ARG A 30 4.67 6.47 0.32
N GLY A 31 4.80 5.16 0.32
CA GLY A 31 4.42 4.29 1.43
C GLY A 31 2.99 3.75 1.28
N ARG A 32 2.55 2.98 2.26
CA ARG A 32 1.29 2.23 2.19
C ARG A 32 0.03 3.09 2.04
N PHE A 33 0.08 4.35 2.48
CA PHE A 33 -1.03 5.29 2.36
C PHE A 33 -0.96 6.17 1.10
N ALA A 34 0.02 5.91 0.22
CA ALA A 34 0.17 6.60 -1.04
C ALA A 34 -0.85 6.06 -2.06
N SER A 35 -2.13 6.31 -1.80
CA SER A 35 -3.23 6.00 -2.71
C SER A 35 -4.31 7.08 -2.64
N ILE A 36 -4.99 7.29 -3.76
CA ILE A 36 -6.02 8.31 -3.89
C ILE A 36 -7.32 7.72 -4.42
N ALA A 37 -8.41 8.38 -4.06
CA ALA A 37 -9.74 8.15 -4.57
C ALA A 37 -10.18 9.39 -5.37
N ILE A 38 -10.46 9.20 -6.66
CA ILE A 38 -10.89 10.26 -7.58
C ILE A 38 -12.38 10.08 -7.86
N ARG A 39 -13.17 11.11 -7.63
CA ARG A 39 -14.56 11.19 -8.09
C ARG A 39 -14.59 11.94 -9.42
N ALA A 40 -15.00 11.26 -10.46
CA ALA A 40 -15.06 11.80 -11.83
C ALA A 40 -16.42 11.58 -12.49
N GLU A 41 -16.83 12.56 -13.27
CA GLU A 41 -18.04 12.54 -14.09
C GLU A 41 -17.69 12.49 -15.57
N ASN A 42 -18.68 12.12 -16.40
CA ASN A 42 -18.56 12.08 -17.84
C ASN A 42 -17.42 11.18 -18.36
N LEU A 43 -17.10 10.13 -17.63
CA LEU A 43 -16.18 9.11 -18.13
C LEU A 43 -16.85 8.34 -19.28
N PRO A 44 -16.07 7.87 -20.25
CA PRO A 44 -16.58 6.97 -21.27
C PRO A 44 -17.29 5.77 -20.64
N ALA A 45 -18.39 5.31 -21.25
CA ALA A 45 -19.19 4.20 -20.73
C ALA A 45 -18.38 2.90 -20.59
N ASP A 46 -17.42 2.70 -21.50
CA ASP A 46 -16.49 1.58 -21.56
C ASP A 46 -15.17 1.83 -20.79
N ALA A 47 -15.11 2.90 -19.96
CA ALA A 47 -13.93 3.18 -19.16
C ALA A 47 -13.61 2.02 -18.21
N GLY A 48 -12.57 1.30 -18.53
CA GLY A 48 -12.03 0.17 -17.79
C GLY A 48 -10.53 0.31 -17.53
N LEU A 49 -10.00 -0.59 -16.73
CA LEU A 49 -8.58 -0.60 -16.31
C LEU A 49 -7.59 -0.65 -17.48
N GLN A 50 -8.03 -1.13 -18.63
CA GLN A 50 -7.19 -1.25 -19.84
C GLN A 50 -6.97 0.08 -20.56
N HIS A 51 -7.89 1.03 -20.39
CA HIS A 51 -7.92 2.26 -21.18
C HIS A 51 -7.76 3.52 -20.34
N LEU A 52 -8.21 3.48 -19.06
CA LEU A 52 -8.14 4.61 -18.18
C LEU A 52 -6.80 4.61 -17.42
N HIS A 53 -6.03 5.66 -17.62
CA HIS A 53 -4.79 5.91 -16.91
C HIS A 53 -4.90 7.20 -16.11
N VAL A 54 -4.09 7.31 -15.07
CA VAL A 54 -4.02 8.49 -14.21
C VAL A 54 -2.57 8.92 -14.11
N THR A 55 -2.33 10.21 -14.31
CA THR A 55 -1.02 10.79 -14.01
C THR A 55 -1.10 11.68 -12.77
N VAL A 56 -0.03 11.68 -11.99
CA VAL A 56 0.20 12.59 -10.86
C VAL A 56 1.57 13.22 -11.05
N GLY A 57 1.58 14.49 -11.38
CA GLY A 57 2.79 15.14 -11.90
C GLY A 57 3.21 14.47 -13.22
N SER A 58 4.46 14.00 -13.26
CA SER A 58 5.02 13.26 -14.40
C SER A 58 4.89 11.73 -14.28
N SER A 59 4.33 11.22 -13.20
CA SER A 59 4.29 9.79 -12.89
C SER A 59 2.92 9.19 -13.16
N PHE A 60 2.89 7.93 -13.62
CA PHE A 60 1.66 7.17 -13.77
C PHE A 60 1.27 6.49 -12.45
N GLY A 61 0.04 6.73 -12.00
CA GLY A 61 -0.59 5.99 -10.92
C GLY A 61 -1.19 4.68 -11.43
N ALA A 62 -1.16 3.64 -10.61
CA ALA A 62 -1.80 2.36 -10.92
C ALA A 62 -3.30 2.44 -10.57
N VAL A 63 -4.16 2.44 -11.58
CA VAL A 63 -5.61 2.35 -11.37
C VAL A 63 -5.95 0.95 -10.89
N THR A 64 -6.45 0.83 -9.67
CA THR A 64 -6.76 -0.46 -9.03
C THR A 64 -8.24 -0.83 -9.14
N SER A 65 -9.13 0.16 -9.19
CA SER A 65 -10.55 -0.08 -9.42
C SER A 65 -11.25 1.15 -10.01
N ILE A 66 -12.32 0.88 -10.74
CA ILE A 66 -13.24 1.89 -11.28
C ILE A 66 -14.65 1.44 -10.90
N GLY A 67 -15.31 2.19 -10.03
CA GLY A 67 -16.66 1.92 -9.56
C GLY A 67 -17.71 2.14 -10.65
N GLU A 68 -18.89 1.57 -10.44
CA GLU A 68 -20.07 1.87 -11.25
C GLU A 68 -20.50 3.34 -11.06
N PRO A 69 -21.14 3.95 -12.05
CA PRO A 69 -21.67 5.29 -11.91
C PRO A 69 -22.76 5.32 -10.84
N ASP A 70 -22.69 6.29 -9.95
CA ASP A 70 -23.74 6.57 -8.99
C ASP A 70 -24.95 7.27 -9.67
N ARG A 71 -25.96 7.67 -8.87
CA ARG A 71 -27.17 8.33 -9.37
C ARG A 71 -26.91 9.65 -10.09
N THR A 72 -25.76 10.25 -9.88
CA THR A 72 -25.33 11.51 -10.53
C THR A 72 -24.43 11.27 -11.74
N GLY A 73 -24.12 10.01 -12.05
CA GLY A 73 -23.18 9.65 -13.11
C GLY A 73 -21.71 9.74 -12.67
N THR A 74 -21.46 9.98 -11.37
CA THR A 74 -20.11 10.05 -10.81
C THR A 74 -19.57 8.65 -10.58
N ARG A 75 -18.35 8.38 -11.03
CA ARG A 75 -17.61 7.13 -10.77
C ARG A 75 -16.48 7.38 -9.81
N LEU A 76 -16.22 6.41 -8.95
CA LEU A 76 -15.11 6.41 -8.00
C LEU A 76 -13.95 5.60 -8.59
N ILE A 77 -12.78 6.22 -8.71
CA ILE A 77 -11.57 5.60 -9.24
C ILE A 77 -10.56 5.52 -8.10
N HIS A 78 -10.08 4.31 -7.79
CA HIS A 78 -8.97 4.12 -6.85
C HIS A 78 -7.66 4.00 -7.61
N VAL A 79 -6.66 4.72 -7.13
CA VAL A 79 -5.34 4.80 -7.75
C VAL A 79 -4.26 4.67 -6.69
N ASP A 80 -3.38 3.73 -6.89
CA ASP A 80 -2.17 3.59 -6.12
C ASP A 80 -1.08 4.49 -6.73
N LEU A 81 -0.49 5.34 -5.89
CA LEU A 81 0.58 6.24 -6.33
C LEU A 81 1.92 5.48 -6.37
N PRO A 82 2.75 5.71 -7.39
CA PRO A 82 4.15 5.29 -7.35
C PRO A 82 4.90 6.08 -6.28
N GLU A 83 6.18 5.79 -6.06
CA GLU A 83 7.04 6.71 -5.32
C GLU A 83 7.18 8.00 -6.11
N LEU A 84 6.63 9.09 -5.58
CA LEU A 84 6.72 10.41 -6.16
C LEU A 84 7.95 11.12 -5.60
N GLU A 85 8.81 11.60 -6.48
CA GLU A 85 10.01 12.37 -6.08
C GLU A 85 9.66 13.77 -5.60
N ALA A 86 8.58 14.36 -6.16
CA ALA A 86 8.15 15.71 -5.86
C ALA A 86 7.03 15.73 -4.79
N THR A 87 7.03 16.77 -3.98
CA THR A 87 5.95 17.12 -3.04
C THR A 87 5.41 18.51 -3.37
N GLY A 88 4.26 18.87 -2.81
CA GLY A 88 3.58 20.12 -3.07
C GLY A 88 2.29 19.93 -3.86
N LEU A 89 1.90 20.88 -4.68
CA LEU A 89 0.73 20.78 -5.54
C LEU A 89 1.13 20.14 -6.87
N LEU A 90 0.69 18.90 -7.08
CA LEU A 90 0.95 18.15 -8.32
C LEU A 90 -0.34 18.03 -9.14
N PRO A 91 -0.26 18.21 -10.48
CA PRO A 91 -1.42 18.03 -11.35
C PRO A 91 -1.80 16.53 -11.43
N VAL A 92 -3.07 16.24 -11.30
CA VAL A 92 -3.67 14.93 -11.53
C VAL A 92 -4.54 15.01 -12.77
N GLN A 93 -4.34 14.10 -13.70
CA GLN A 93 -5.06 14.07 -14.97
C GLN A 93 -5.51 12.65 -15.31
N LEU A 94 -6.73 12.54 -15.84
CA LEU A 94 -7.26 11.30 -16.41
C LEU A 94 -6.90 11.25 -17.90
N LEU A 95 -6.44 10.10 -18.34
CA LEU A 95 -6.09 9.84 -19.73
C LEU A 95 -6.86 8.62 -20.26
N TRP A 96 -7.24 8.68 -21.53
CA TRP A 96 -7.65 7.52 -22.31
C TRP A 96 -6.47 7.05 -23.14
N SER A 97 -5.85 5.96 -22.72
CA SER A 97 -4.54 5.57 -23.24
C SER A 97 -3.51 6.69 -23.03
N VAL A 98 -3.27 7.51 -24.04
CA VAL A 98 -2.34 8.66 -23.97
C VAL A 98 -3.04 10.02 -24.14
N HIS A 99 -4.36 10.03 -24.38
CA HIS A 99 -5.12 11.25 -24.65
C HIS A 99 -5.78 11.80 -23.38
N PRO A 100 -5.59 13.07 -23.05
CA PRO A 100 -6.24 13.71 -21.90
C PRO A 100 -7.77 13.62 -22.02
N LEU A 101 -8.44 13.20 -20.95
CA LEU A 101 -9.90 13.19 -20.83
C LEU A 101 -10.44 14.43 -20.11
N CYS A 102 -9.60 15.13 -19.36
CA CYS A 102 -10.01 16.26 -18.55
C CYS A 102 -8.87 17.27 -18.37
N GLU A 103 -9.19 18.47 -17.92
CA GLU A 103 -8.21 19.39 -17.37
C GLU A 103 -7.58 18.82 -16.10
N PRO A 104 -6.29 19.07 -15.84
CA PRO A 104 -5.63 18.61 -14.65
C PRO A 104 -6.16 19.30 -13.39
N VAL A 105 -6.31 18.57 -12.30
CA VAL A 105 -6.70 19.06 -10.98
C VAL A 105 -5.55 18.87 -10.01
N SER A 106 -5.25 19.91 -9.22
CA SER A 106 -4.14 19.87 -8.26
C SER A 106 -4.45 18.98 -7.07
N LEU A 107 -3.52 18.09 -6.74
CA LEU A 107 -3.47 17.30 -5.51
C LEU A 107 -2.31 17.79 -4.64
N ARG A 108 -2.56 18.00 -3.35
CA ARG A 108 -1.48 18.25 -2.42
C ARG A 108 -0.79 16.94 -2.04
N VAL A 109 0.48 16.83 -2.43
CA VAL A 109 1.34 15.70 -2.08
C VAL A 109 2.29 16.13 -0.97
N ILE A 110 2.37 15.36 0.10
CA ILE A 110 3.17 15.64 1.30
C ILE A 110 4.23 14.57 1.50
N PRO A 111 5.31 14.85 2.23
CA PRO A 111 6.22 13.81 2.68
C PRO A 111 5.45 12.72 3.47
N PRO A 112 5.89 11.46 3.44
CA PRO A 112 5.28 10.42 4.24
C PRO A 112 5.42 10.75 5.72
N GLY A 113 4.40 10.44 6.51
CA GLY A 113 4.48 10.50 7.96
C GLY A 113 5.58 9.56 8.50
N PRO A 114 5.95 9.69 9.78
CA PRO A 114 6.91 8.79 10.38
C PRO A 114 6.39 7.34 10.29
N SER A 115 7.27 6.43 9.87
CA SER A 115 6.95 5.01 9.84
C SER A 115 6.56 4.52 11.23
N VAL A 116 5.48 3.73 11.30
CA VAL A 116 5.02 3.08 12.52
C VAL A 116 5.15 1.57 12.32
N PRO A 117 6.31 0.98 12.66
CA PRO A 117 6.54 -0.45 12.51
C PRO A 117 5.47 -1.27 13.22
N ARG A 118 4.96 -2.29 12.55
CA ARG A 118 3.90 -3.15 13.06
C ARG A 118 4.20 -4.61 12.76
N LEU A 119 3.87 -5.46 13.71
CA LEU A 119 3.78 -6.90 13.51
C LEU A 119 2.34 -7.20 13.11
N ILE A 120 2.12 -7.69 11.88
CA ILE A 120 0.79 -7.86 11.30
C ILE A 120 0.34 -9.31 11.22
N GLY A 121 1.24 -10.25 11.34
CA GLY A 121 0.90 -11.66 11.29
C GLY A 121 2.02 -12.56 11.78
N ILE A 122 1.64 -13.78 12.16
CA ILE A 122 2.56 -14.84 12.49
C ILE A 122 2.02 -16.16 11.98
N HIS A 123 2.91 -16.97 11.38
CA HIS A 123 2.59 -18.29 10.88
C HIS A 123 3.63 -19.28 11.36
N ARG A 124 3.15 -20.42 11.86
CA ARG A 124 4.00 -21.56 12.25
C ARG A 124 3.68 -22.75 11.35
N ARG A 125 4.70 -23.37 10.81
CA ARG A 125 4.53 -24.62 10.08
C ARG A 125 4.28 -25.77 11.08
N PRO A 126 3.14 -26.49 10.99
CA PRO A 126 2.84 -27.62 11.89
C PRO A 126 3.97 -28.65 11.93
N GLY A 127 4.26 -29.20 13.11
CA GLY A 127 5.29 -30.21 13.30
C GLY A 127 6.75 -29.71 13.18
N THR A 128 6.95 -28.41 13.04
CA THR A 128 8.29 -27.80 12.96
C THR A 128 8.47 -26.71 14.02
N ARG A 129 9.72 -26.28 14.23
CA ARG A 129 10.04 -25.11 15.06
C ARG A 129 10.10 -23.82 14.24
N ALA A 130 9.96 -23.91 12.92
CA ALA A 130 10.04 -22.76 12.02
C ALA A 130 8.80 -21.86 12.16
N VAL A 131 9.05 -20.59 12.32
CA VAL A 131 8.06 -19.52 12.44
C VAL A 131 8.38 -18.46 11.41
N THR A 132 7.36 -17.96 10.75
CA THR A 132 7.45 -16.76 9.92
C THR A 132 6.53 -15.69 10.50
N MET A 133 7.07 -14.52 10.80
CA MET A 133 6.28 -13.34 11.17
C MET A 133 6.34 -12.31 10.05
N THR A 134 5.21 -11.63 9.81
CA THR A 134 5.13 -10.55 8.83
C THR A 134 5.12 -9.21 9.55
N VAL A 135 6.03 -8.32 9.15
CA VAL A 135 6.15 -6.97 9.69
C VAL A 135 5.96 -5.93 8.58
N GLU A 136 5.46 -4.77 8.93
CA GLU A 136 5.26 -3.63 8.03
C GLU A 136 5.91 -2.36 8.57
N GLU A 137 6.21 -1.43 7.63
CA GLU A 137 6.82 -0.12 7.90
C GLU A 137 8.17 -0.24 8.63
N VAL A 138 8.91 -1.30 8.29
CA VAL A 138 10.23 -1.61 8.84
C VAL A 138 11.29 -1.23 7.81
N ALA A 139 11.85 -0.03 7.94
CA ALA A 139 12.87 0.46 7.00
C ALA A 139 14.19 -0.33 7.06
N ARG A 140 14.49 -0.90 8.23
CA ARG A 140 15.74 -1.63 8.49
C ARG A 140 15.43 -2.96 9.19
N PRO A 141 15.02 -3.99 8.45
CA PRO A 141 14.60 -5.27 9.04
C PRO A 141 15.72 -5.96 9.83
N HIS A 142 16.97 -5.75 9.45
CA HIS A 142 18.13 -6.32 10.15
C HIS A 142 18.38 -5.74 11.56
N GLU A 143 17.78 -4.60 11.89
CA GLU A 143 17.80 -4.03 13.25
C GLU A 143 16.68 -4.58 14.15
N LEU A 144 15.87 -5.52 13.62
CA LEU A 144 14.76 -6.09 14.35
C LEU A 144 15.28 -7.10 15.38
N GLU A 145 14.91 -6.91 16.62
CA GLU A 145 15.13 -7.87 17.71
C GLU A 145 13.84 -8.63 17.96
N VAL A 146 13.92 -9.95 18.03
CA VAL A 146 12.75 -10.82 18.22
C VAL A 146 12.99 -11.70 19.44
N THR A 147 11.99 -11.78 20.30
CA THR A 147 11.97 -12.70 21.44
C THR A 147 10.67 -13.51 21.47
N VAL A 148 10.77 -14.76 21.91
CA VAL A 148 9.60 -15.63 22.11
C VAL A 148 9.67 -16.20 23.52
N GLY A 149 8.60 -15.97 24.31
CA GLY A 149 8.59 -16.43 25.70
C GLY A 149 9.74 -15.86 26.55
N GLY A 150 10.30 -14.71 26.16
CA GLY A 150 11.45 -14.08 26.84
C GLY A 150 12.83 -14.54 26.34
N HIS A 151 12.91 -15.51 25.44
CA HIS A 151 14.16 -16.00 24.85
C HIS A 151 14.38 -15.33 23.49
N ALA A 152 15.61 -14.92 23.19
CA ALA A 152 15.95 -14.33 21.89
C ALA A 152 15.82 -15.36 20.76
N ALA A 153 15.19 -14.97 19.67
CA ALA A 153 15.20 -15.74 18.44
C ALA A 153 16.57 -15.57 17.74
N ALA A 154 17.06 -16.65 17.14
CA ALA A 154 18.32 -16.66 16.41
C ALA A 154 18.07 -17.05 14.94
N GLY A 155 19.04 -16.70 14.07
CA GLY A 155 18.96 -17.09 12.66
C GLY A 155 17.83 -16.40 11.91
N LEU A 156 17.58 -15.10 12.21
CA LEU A 156 16.56 -14.32 11.51
C LEU A 156 16.91 -14.17 10.04
N GLU A 157 16.00 -14.62 9.18
CA GLU A 157 16.07 -14.44 7.73
C GLU A 157 14.97 -13.48 7.28
N TYR A 158 15.29 -12.58 6.35
CA TYR A 158 14.40 -11.49 5.93
C TYR A 158 14.10 -11.60 4.45
N ALA A 159 12.83 -11.65 4.09
CA ALA A 159 12.35 -11.60 2.72
C ALA A 159 11.43 -10.39 2.53
N CYS A 160 11.79 -9.46 1.63
CA CYS A 160 10.91 -8.36 1.25
C CYS A 160 9.78 -8.92 0.39
N ILE A 161 8.54 -8.81 0.87
CA ILE A 161 7.34 -9.26 0.13
C ILE A 161 6.58 -8.12 -0.53
N ASP A 162 6.70 -6.90 0.00
CA ASP A 162 6.14 -5.71 -0.61
C ASP A 162 7.00 -4.48 -0.22
N PRO A 163 7.75 -3.90 -1.17
CA PRO A 163 8.62 -2.78 -0.88
C PRO A 163 7.85 -1.48 -0.56
N ARG A 164 6.61 -1.33 -1.04
CA ARG A 164 5.82 -0.10 -0.81
C ARG A 164 5.52 0.17 0.66
N PRO A 165 4.86 -0.76 1.38
CA PRO A 165 4.68 -0.64 2.82
C PRO A 165 5.90 -1.11 3.61
N GLN A 166 7.03 -1.36 2.97
CA GLN A 166 8.21 -1.95 3.62
C GLN A 166 7.82 -3.19 4.43
N ARG A 167 7.15 -4.12 3.76
CA ARG A 167 6.65 -5.36 4.35
C ARG A 167 7.66 -6.47 4.14
N TYR A 168 7.99 -7.15 5.25
CA TYR A 168 8.93 -8.26 5.26
C TYR A 168 8.33 -9.46 5.95
N ASP A 169 8.62 -10.63 5.42
CA ASP A 169 8.53 -11.88 6.15
C ASP A 169 9.88 -12.12 6.84
N VAL A 170 9.81 -12.39 8.14
CA VAL A 170 10.96 -12.67 8.99
C VAL A 170 10.81 -14.08 9.50
N SER A 171 11.68 -14.97 9.03
CA SER A 171 11.69 -16.38 9.41
C SER A 171 12.75 -16.68 10.46
N PHE A 172 12.43 -17.51 11.43
CA PHE A 172 13.32 -17.95 12.49
C PHE A 172 12.83 -19.25 13.12
N ASP A 173 13.69 -19.94 13.85
CA ASP A 173 13.33 -21.09 14.66
C ASP A 173 12.98 -20.68 16.10
N LEU A 174 11.95 -21.33 16.64
CA LEU A 174 11.61 -21.17 18.05
C LEU A 174 12.80 -21.55 18.94
N PRO A 175 13.12 -20.75 19.96
CA PRO A 175 14.17 -21.07 20.93
C PRO A 175 14.01 -22.47 21.52
N ALA A 176 15.10 -23.24 21.62
CA ALA A 176 15.06 -24.63 22.10
C ALA A 176 14.51 -24.78 23.53
N GLN A 177 14.64 -23.73 24.31
CA GLN A 177 14.23 -23.67 25.74
C GLN A 177 12.72 -23.49 25.93
N LEU A 178 11.97 -23.19 24.83
CA LEU A 178 10.52 -23.05 24.93
C LEU A 178 9.84 -24.39 25.12
N GLY A 179 9.14 -24.51 26.26
CA GLY A 179 8.22 -25.60 26.51
C GLY A 179 6.88 -25.43 25.74
N PRO A 180 6.05 -26.47 25.73
CA PRO A 180 4.69 -26.37 25.14
C PRO A 180 3.84 -25.36 25.90
N GLY A 181 2.91 -24.74 25.17
CA GLY A 181 1.97 -23.75 25.73
C GLY A 181 1.88 -22.46 24.92
N LEU A 182 1.13 -21.51 25.45
CA LEU A 182 0.93 -20.20 24.85
C LEU A 182 2.09 -19.26 25.22
N HIS A 183 2.77 -18.77 24.23
CA HIS A 183 3.87 -17.81 24.35
C HIS A 183 3.54 -16.53 23.56
N HIS A 184 4.34 -15.48 23.76
CA HIS A 184 4.21 -14.24 23.00
C HIS A 184 5.48 -14.01 22.20
N VAL A 185 5.30 -13.74 20.89
CA VAL A 185 6.35 -13.17 20.04
C VAL A 185 6.34 -11.67 20.23
N LYS A 186 7.48 -11.14 20.67
CA LYS A 186 7.71 -9.71 20.82
C LYS A 186 8.81 -9.30 19.87
N ALA A 187 8.59 -8.20 19.18
CA ALA A 187 9.58 -7.61 18.30
C ALA A 187 9.84 -6.16 18.69
N SER A 188 11.08 -5.69 18.51
CA SER A 188 11.47 -4.31 18.72
C SER A 188 12.49 -3.85 17.68
N ILE A 189 12.50 -2.54 17.42
CA ILE A 189 13.49 -1.87 16.59
C ILE A 189 14.04 -0.70 17.40
N GLY A 190 15.27 -0.84 17.88
CA GLY A 190 15.86 0.08 18.84
C GLY A 190 14.98 0.19 20.10
N ARG A 191 14.48 1.39 20.43
CA ARG A 191 13.61 1.60 21.59
C ARG A 191 12.12 1.36 21.32
N ARG A 192 11.72 1.14 20.07
CA ARG A 192 10.31 0.97 19.70
C ARG A 192 9.89 -0.49 19.77
N LYS A 193 8.92 -0.78 20.63
CA LYS A 193 8.31 -2.11 20.76
C LYS A 193 7.10 -2.20 19.84
N LEU A 194 6.95 -3.34 19.15
CA LEU A 194 5.77 -3.69 18.37
C LEU A 194 4.75 -4.40 19.28
N ALA A 195 3.48 -4.34 18.92
CA ALA A 195 2.45 -5.09 19.64
C ALA A 195 2.75 -6.59 19.59
N PRO A 196 2.77 -7.29 20.72
CA PRO A 196 3.09 -8.71 20.76
C PRO A 196 1.95 -9.55 20.15
N ILE A 197 2.30 -10.66 19.51
CA ILE A 197 1.33 -11.63 18.99
C ILE A 197 1.49 -12.96 19.75
N PRO A 198 0.39 -13.62 20.17
CA PRO A 198 0.44 -14.93 20.79
C PRO A 198 0.81 -16.01 19.76
N ILE A 199 1.55 -17.02 20.22
CA ILE A 199 1.91 -18.23 19.47
C ILE A 199 1.77 -19.46 20.37
N GLU A 200 1.11 -20.50 19.87
CA GLU A 200 1.00 -21.76 20.56
C GLU A 200 2.15 -22.69 20.15
N VAL A 201 2.84 -23.23 21.14
CA VAL A 201 3.92 -24.21 20.98
C VAL A 201 3.40 -25.55 21.47
N ALA A 202 3.36 -26.52 20.58
CA ALA A 202 2.97 -27.90 20.88
C ALA A 202 4.16 -28.73 21.35
#